data_79d022c2ea6f12dd723db9c44c80758d
#
_entry.id   79d022c2ea6f12dd723db9c44c80758d
#
_cell.length_a   1.000
_cell.length_b   1.000
_cell.length_c   1.000
_cell.angle_alpha   90.00
_cell.angle_beta   90.00
_cell.angle_gamma   90.00
#
_symmetry.space_group_name_H-M   'P 1'
#
loop_
_entity.id
_entity.type
_entity.pdbx_description
1 polymer ?
#
loop_
_entity_poly.entity_id
_entity_poly.type
_entity_poly.pdbx_seq_one_letter_code
_entity_poly.pdbx_strand_id
1 'polypeptide(L)'
;MVVILIVVLAAALAFDLYLPVKKDFRQFDPAAVGRLDAEMWRSYYEKKPVRLFFQLSRLMRTQFHAPFVRSHFIAYQSAKAAFVFKDGRNRIQYAGALPYLKTYFSQLNDLSKAPFNFFKLAEEELEWWIIRREGDKYTHADWEGILAREGEIMYSIPKEKFMDYARDRVAAMVLRDQKGQSITEKDWEAITQLCIQAWTKFHSVIQPRTSSVP
;
A
#
# COMPACT_ATOMS: atom_id res chain seq x y z
N MET A 1 22.54 36.05 2.57
CA MET A 1 21.35 35.43 1.95
C MET A 1 21.48 33.90 1.80
N VAL A 2 22.55 33.38 1.21
CA VAL A 2 22.77 31.91 1.03
C VAL A 2 22.78 31.14 2.35
N VAL A 3 23.47 31.62 3.37
CA VAL A 3 23.54 30.95 4.70
C VAL A 3 22.16 30.84 5.35
N ILE A 4 21.35 31.89 5.28
CA ILE A 4 19.98 31.89 5.82
C ILE A 4 19.13 30.82 5.10
N LEU A 5 19.22 30.73 3.78
CA LEU A 5 18.50 29.72 3.02
C LEU A 5 18.91 28.30 3.42
N ILE A 6 20.21 28.03 3.61
CA ILE A 6 20.70 26.72 4.05
C ILE A 6 20.17 26.36 5.44
N VAL A 7 20.17 27.31 6.38
CA VAL A 7 19.66 27.11 7.74
C VAL A 7 18.14 26.80 7.70
N VAL A 8 17.37 27.54 6.92
CA VAL A 8 15.93 27.30 6.77
C VAL A 8 15.66 25.93 6.15
N LEU A 9 16.40 25.53 5.11
CA LEU A 9 16.27 24.22 4.51
C LEU A 9 16.65 23.09 5.48
N ALA A 10 17.74 23.26 6.24
CA ALA A 10 18.15 22.28 7.23
C ALA A 10 17.12 22.16 8.37
N ALA A 11 16.54 23.27 8.82
CA ALA A 11 15.48 23.28 9.83
C ALA A 11 14.20 22.60 9.30
N ALA A 12 13.80 22.89 8.06
CA ALA A 12 12.65 22.25 7.42
C ALA A 12 12.84 20.73 7.26
N LEU A 13 14.04 20.30 6.89
CA LEU A 13 14.41 18.90 6.80
C LEU A 13 14.38 18.20 8.16
N ALA A 14 14.97 18.84 9.18
CA ALA A 14 14.95 18.32 10.55
C ALA A 14 13.50 18.23 11.08
N PHE A 15 12.68 19.24 10.81
CA PHE A 15 11.27 19.25 11.16
C PHE A 15 10.52 18.09 10.51
N ASP A 16 10.68 17.89 9.19
CA ASP A 16 10.05 16.78 8.47
C ASP A 16 10.49 15.41 9.02
N LEU A 17 11.79 15.23 9.30
CA LEU A 17 12.34 13.94 9.72
C LEU A 17 12.02 13.60 11.19
N TYR A 18 12.09 14.56 12.10
CA TYR A 18 12.12 14.28 13.54
C TYR A 18 10.89 14.75 14.31
N LEU A 19 10.08 15.68 13.76
CA LEU A 19 8.90 16.11 14.49
C LEU A 19 7.88 14.97 14.59
N PRO A 20 7.44 14.60 15.81
CA PRO A 20 6.40 13.62 15.99
C PRO A 20 5.09 14.15 15.43
N VAL A 21 4.59 13.51 14.37
CA VAL A 21 3.30 13.81 13.78
C VAL A 21 2.43 12.56 13.82
N LYS A 22 1.14 12.73 14.11
CA LYS A 22 0.14 11.67 14.11
C LYS A 22 -0.94 11.99 13.09
N LYS A 23 -1.25 11.03 12.22
CA LYS A 23 -2.18 11.15 11.10
C LYS A 23 -3.34 10.18 11.25
N ASP A 24 -4.52 10.62 10.88
CA ASP A 24 -5.68 9.74 10.78
C ASP A 24 -5.69 9.09 9.40
N PHE A 25 -5.40 7.80 9.34
CA PHE A 25 -5.35 7.03 8.11
C PHE A 25 -6.72 6.70 7.51
N ARG A 26 -7.80 7.16 8.14
CA ARG A 26 -9.15 7.09 7.57
C ARG A 26 -9.45 8.25 6.61
N GLN A 27 -8.65 9.30 6.65
CA GLN A 27 -8.85 10.54 5.89
C GLN A 27 -8.02 10.54 4.61
N PHE A 28 -8.56 10.00 3.51
CA PHE A 28 -7.92 10.07 2.19
C PHE A 28 -8.98 10.08 1.07
N ASP A 29 -8.60 10.51 -0.13
CA ASP A 29 -9.43 10.38 -1.33
C ASP A 29 -9.28 8.97 -1.91
N PRO A 30 -10.30 8.09 -1.81
CA PRO A 30 -10.20 6.72 -2.28
C PRO A 30 -10.04 6.63 -3.81
N ALA A 31 -10.59 7.57 -4.57
CA ALA A 31 -10.42 7.58 -6.01
C ALA A 31 -8.99 7.96 -6.41
N ALA A 32 -8.35 8.88 -5.69
CA ALA A 32 -6.94 9.22 -5.92
C ALA A 32 -6.02 8.04 -5.57
N VAL A 33 -6.29 7.33 -4.45
CA VAL A 33 -5.53 6.15 -4.06
C VAL A 33 -5.72 5.02 -5.07
N GLY A 34 -6.94 4.74 -5.51
CA GLY A 34 -7.24 3.69 -6.49
C GLY A 34 -6.56 3.94 -7.84
N ARG A 35 -6.57 5.19 -8.34
CA ARG A 35 -5.83 5.55 -9.56
C ARG A 35 -4.33 5.33 -9.40
N LEU A 36 -3.78 5.76 -8.28
CA LEU A 36 -2.35 5.63 -8.01
C LEU A 36 -1.91 4.16 -7.86
N ASP A 37 -2.76 3.32 -7.25
CA ASP A 37 -2.53 1.87 -7.14
C ASP A 37 -2.42 1.24 -8.55
N ALA A 38 -3.36 1.51 -9.45
CA ALA A 38 -3.30 1.04 -10.84
C ALA A 38 -2.08 1.57 -11.61
N GLU A 39 -1.73 2.85 -11.43
CA GLU A 39 -0.53 3.45 -12.03
C GLU A 39 0.77 2.77 -11.55
N MET A 40 0.84 2.40 -10.26
CA MET A 40 1.97 1.68 -9.67
C MET A 40 2.09 0.28 -10.26
N TRP A 41 0.98 -0.46 -10.40
CA TRP A 41 0.98 -1.75 -11.08
C TRP A 41 1.49 -1.63 -12.50
N ARG A 42 0.98 -0.67 -13.25
CA ARG A 42 1.45 -0.41 -14.62
C ARG A 42 2.96 -0.15 -14.66
N SER A 43 3.48 0.71 -13.78
CA SER A 43 4.92 1.00 -13.70
C SER A 43 5.75 -0.24 -13.31
N TYR A 44 5.22 -1.10 -12.44
CA TYR A 44 5.87 -2.36 -12.08
C TYR A 44 5.99 -3.30 -13.28
N TYR A 45 4.90 -3.54 -14.00
CA TYR A 45 4.88 -4.44 -15.16
C TYR A 45 5.64 -3.88 -16.36
N GLU A 46 5.63 -2.58 -16.56
CA GLU A 46 6.42 -1.89 -17.58
C GLU A 46 7.90 -1.75 -17.20
N LYS A 47 8.33 -2.28 -16.04
CA LYS A 47 9.72 -2.24 -15.55
C LYS A 47 10.27 -0.81 -15.42
N LYS A 48 9.46 0.12 -14.89
CA LYS A 48 9.82 1.53 -14.65
C LYS A 48 10.10 1.79 -13.17
N PRO A 49 11.22 1.29 -12.58
CA PRO A 49 11.44 1.28 -11.12
C PRO A 49 11.53 2.69 -10.52
N VAL A 50 12.12 3.65 -11.22
CA VAL A 50 12.24 5.04 -10.75
C VAL A 50 10.85 5.68 -10.63
N ARG A 51 10.01 5.51 -11.67
CA ARG A 51 8.63 6.01 -11.65
C ARG A 51 7.83 5.36 -10.53
N LEU A 52 7.93 4.04 -10.38
CA LEU A 52 7.29 3.28 -9.30
C LEU A 52 7.69 3.80 -7.92
N PHE A 53 8.97 4.07 -7.69
CA PHE A 53 9.44 4.62 -6.42
C PHE A 53 8.80 5.97 -6.07
N PHE A 54 8.72 6.89 -7.03
CA PHE A 54 8.07 8.19 -6.79
C PHE A 54 6.55 8.05 -6.62
N GLN A 55 5.92 7.08 -7.28
CA GLN A 55 4.50 6.76 -7.09
C GLN A 55 4.25 6.17 -5.70
N LEU A 56 5.11 5.25 -5.21
CA LEU A 56 5.07 4.75 -3.83
C LEU A 56 5.22 5.90 -2.82
N SER A 57 6.19 6.80 -3.03
CA SER A 57 6.36 7.97 -2.16
C SER A 57 5.13 8.89 -2.19
N ARG A 58 4.49 9.04 -3.35
CA ARG A 58 3.23 9.78 -3.48
C ARG A 58 2.09 9.07 -2.74
N LEU A 59 2.00 7.74 -2.82
CA LEU A 59 1.01 6.96 -2.09
C LEU A 59 1.12 7.19 -0.57
N MET A 60 2.35 7.19 -0.03
CA MET A 60 2.58 7.48 1.39
C MET A 60 2.02 8.85 1.81
N ARG A 61 2.09 9.84 0.92
CA ARG A 61 1.53 11.17 1.18
C ARG A 61 0.01 11.23 0.97
N THR A 62 -0.49 10.55 -0.05
CA THR A 62 -1.92 10.60 -0.44
C THR A 62 -2.79 9.80 0.54
N GLN A 63 -2.36 8.62 0.95
CA GLN A 63 -3.13 7.72 1.80
C GLN A 63 -2.80 7.92 3.29
N PHE A 64 -1.53 8.07 3.64
CA PHE A 64 -1.08 8.09 5.02
C PHE A 64 -0.65 9.47 5.51
N HIS A 65 -0.74 10.50 4.66
CA HIS A 65 -0.34 11.88 4.98
C HIS A 65 1.08 12.00 5.54
N ALA A 66 1.96 11.11 5.09
CA ALA A 66 3.36 11.13 5.50
C ALA A 66 4.03 12.46 5.10
N PRO A 67 4.88 13.03 5.96
CA PRO A 67 5.69 14.18 5.61
C PRO A 67 6.55 13.91 4.37
N PHE A 68 6.91 14.96 3.65
CA PHE A 68 7.49 14.83 2.30
C PHE A 68 8.73 13.93 2.27
N VAL A 69 9.72 14.21 3.11
CA VAL A 69 10.99 13.47 3.12
C VAL A 69 10.78 12.06 3.70
N ARG A 70 10.05 11.95 4.82
CA ARG A 70 9.70 10.65 5.42
C ARG A 70 8.97 9.74 4.44
N SER A 71 8.12 10.28 3.56
CA SER A 71 7.43 9.47 2.55
C SER A 71 8.39 8.71 1.62
N HIS A 72 9.56 9.27 1.33
CA HIS A 72 10.57 8.61 0.51
C HIS A 72 11.32 7.51 1.29
N PHE A 73 11.60 7.73 2.59
CA PHE A 73 12.21 6.68 3.42
C PHE A 73 11.28 5.50 3.63
N ILE A 74 9.97 5.75 3.86
CA ILE A 74 8.96 4.71 3.98
C ILE A 74 8.85 3.93 2.64
N ALA A 75 8.73 4.64 1.53
CA ALA A 75 8.67 4.03 0.19
C ALA A 75 9.94 3.22 -0.14
N TYR A 76 11.11 3.67 0.32
CA TYR A 76 12.38 2.93 0.15
C TYR A 76 12.33 1.56 0.83
N GLN A 77 11.77 1.44 2.03
CA GLN A 77 11.66 0.15 2.73
C GLN A 77 10.77 -0.82 1.96
N SER A 78 9.61 -0.36 1.49
CA SER A 78 8.73 -1.18 0.64
C SER A 78 9.40 -1.60 -0.66
N ALA A 79 10.08 -0.68 -1.35
CA ALA A 79 10.83 -1.00 -2.56
C ALA A 79 11.94 -2.01 -2.29
N LYS A 80 12.70 -1.85 -1.20
CA LYS A 80 13.77 -2.78 -0.82
C LYS A 80 13.23 -4.18 -0.53
N ALA A 81 12.11 -4.27 0.20
CA ALA A 81 11.40 -5.53 0.44
C ALA A 81 11.05 -6.21 -0.89
N ALA A 82 10.46 -5.46 -1.83
CA ALA A 82 10.05 -5.98 -3.14
C ALA A 82 11.24 -6.49 -3.98
N PHE A 83 12.40 -5.82 -3.93
CA PHE A 83 13.60 -6.29 -4.62
C PHE A 83 14.13 -7.60 -4.01
N VAL A 84 14.22 -7.68 -2.67
CA VAL A 84 14.66 -8.91 -1.99
C VAL A 84 13.70 -10.06 -2.30
N PHE A 85 12.39 -9.81 -2.23
CA PHE A 85 11.37 -10.80 -2.57
C PHE A 85 11.47 -11.26 -4.02
N LYS A 86 11.65 -10.33 -4.96
CA LYS A 86 11.74 -10.61 -6.40
C LYS A 86 12.84 -11.62 -6.72
N ASP A 87 13.99 -11.50 -6.05
CA ASP A 87 15.17 -12.34 -6.31
C ASP A 87 15.06 -13.71 -5.62
N GLY A 88 14.17 -13.87 -4.67
CA GLY A 88 13.87 -15.14 -3.98
C GLY A 88 13.20 -16.17 -4.89
N ARG A 89 13.41 -17.46 -4.59
CA ARG A 89 12.86 -18.61 -5.33
C ARG A 89 12.05 -19.58 -4.47
N ASN A 90 12.04 -19.39 -3.17
CA ASN A 90 11.33 -20.22 -2.20
C ASN A 90 11.00 -19.42 -0.94
N ARG A 91 10.15 -19.98 -0.06
CA ARG A 91 9.68 -19.31 1.17
C ARG A 91 10.82 -18.86 2.11
N ILE A 92 11.91 -19.62 2.19
CA ILE A 92 13.07 -19.25 3.02
C ILE A 92 13.72 -17.96 2.48
N GLN A 93 13.89 -17.87 1.17
CA GLN A 93 14.47 -16.68 0.52
C GLN A 93 13.48 -15.50 0.54
N TYR A 94 12.17 -15.73 0.37
CA TYR A 94 11.14 -14.70 0.47
C TYR A 94 11.11 -14.07 1.86
N ALA A 95 11.35 -14.85 2.92
CA ALA A 95 11.44 -14.36 4.29
C ALA A 95 12.50 -13.25 4.48
N GLY A 96 13.50 -13.17 3.61
CA GLY A 96 14.48 -12.08 3.60
C GLY A 96 13.86 -10.70 3.37
N ALA A 97 12.64 -10.60 2.82
CA ALA A 97 11.91 -9.34 2.65
C ALA A 97 11.26 -8.85 3.97
N LEU A 98 10.98 -9.76 4.92
CA LEU A 98 10.23 -9.47 6.14
C LEU A 98 10.85 -8.35 7.00
N PRO A 99 12.17 -8.26 7.23
CA PRO A 99 12.75 -7.15 8.00
C PRO A 99 12.44 -5.77 7.41
N TYR A 100 12.43 -5.64 6.08
CA TYR A 100 12.12 -4.38 5.40
C TYR A 100 10.62 -4.05 5.49
N LEU A 101 9.74 -5.06 5.36
CA LEU A 101 8.30 -4.88 5.59
C LEU A 101 7.99 -4.48 7.03
N LYS A 102 8.66 -5.09 8.01
CA LYS A 102 8.53 -4.70 9.43
C LYS A 102 8.95 -3.24 9.65
N THR A 103 10.05 -2.80 9.05
CA THR A 103 10.49 -1.40 9.11
C THR A 103 9.47 -0.47 8.42
N TYR A 104 8.98 -0.84 7.25
CA TYR A 104 7.95 -0.10 6.52
C TYR A 104 6.69 0.12 7.36
N PHE A 105 6.11 -0.95 7.90
CA PHE A 105 4.89 -0.86 8.69
C PHE A 105 5.11 -0.25 10.09
N SER A 106 6.30 -0.40 10.69
CA SER A 106 6.67 0.33 11.91
C SER A 106 6.65 1.83 11.69
N GLN A 107 7.26 2.31 10.60
CA GLN A 107 7.26 3.74 10.26
C GLN A 107 5.85 4.28 10.00
N LEU A 108 4.96 3.48 9.38
CA LEU A 108 3.55 3.84 9.24
C LEU A 108 2.83 3.86 10.60
N ASN A 109 3.07 2.86 11.46
CA ASN A 109 2.49 2.81 12.79
C ASN A 109 2.91 4.03 13.65
N ASP A 110 4.15 4.48 13.50
CA ASP A 110 4.64 5.69 14.17
C ASP A 110 3.91 6.97 13.70
N LEU A 111 3.45 6.99 12.45
CA LEU A 111 2.64 8.09 11.92
C LEU A 111 1.15 7.98 12.27
N SER A 112 0.65 6.80 12.61
CA SER A 112 -0.78 6.58 12.83
C SER A 112 -1.27 7.16 14.14
N LYS A 113 -2.46 7.79 14.14
CA LYS A 113 -3.21 8.13 15.36
C LYS A 113 -3.78 6.89 16.06
N ALA A 114 -4.07 5.83 15.30
CA ALA A 114 -4.56 4.56 15.80
C ALA A 114 -3.48 3.48 15.60
N PRO A 115 -2.70 3.12 16.62
CA PRO A 115 -1.68 2.10 16.51
C PRO A 115 -2.25 0.75 16.10
N PHE A 116 -1.51 0.00 15.30
CA PHE A 116 -1.87 -1.33 14.82
C PHE A 116 -0.71 -2.32 15.00
N ASN A 117 -1.00 -3.62 14.89
CA ASN A 117 0.04 -4.63 14.98
C ASN A 117 0.85 -4.71 13.68
N PHE A 118 1.88 -3.87 13.59
CA PHE A 118 2.72 -3.77 12.39
C PHE A 118 3.55 -5.03 12.11
N PHE A 119 3.88 -5.84 13.13
CA PHE A 119 4.55 -7.13 12.92
C PHE A 119 3.64 -8.09 12.16
N LYS A 120 2.40 -8.25 12.65
CA LYS A 120 1.42 -9.13 12.02
C LYS A 120 1.07 -8.64 10.61
N LEU A 121 0.95 -7.33 10.42
CA LEU A 121 0.66 -6.76 9.10
C LEU A 121 1.81 -7.00 8.10
N ALA A 122 3.07 -6.92 8.56
CA ALA A 122 4.23 -7.23 7.72
C ALA A 122 4.28 -8.72 7.32
N GLU A 123 3.85 -9.61 8.20
CA GLU A 123 3.77 -11.05 7.93
C GLU A 123 2.64 -11.37 6.93
N GLU A 124 1.47 -10.72 7.06
CA GLU A 124 0.35 -10.88 6.12
C GLU A 124 0.71 -10.31 4.73
N GLU A 125 1.34 -9.13 4.64
CA GLU A 125 1.80 -8.57 3.37
C GLU A 125 2.82 -9.49 2.68
N LEU A 126 3.76 -10.06 3.43
CA LEU A 126 4.69 -11.04 2.87
C LEU A 126 3.97 -12.30 2.39
N GLU A 127 3.04 -12.84 3.17
CA GLU A 127 2.26 -14.01 2.78
C GLU A 127 1.39 -13.70 1.55
N TRP A 128 0.82 -12.48 1.46
CA TRP A 128 0.15 -12.00 0.26
C TRP A 128 1.05 -12.09 -0.98
N TRP A 129 2.29 -11.62 -0.90
CA TRP A 129 3.24 -11.72 -2.01
C TRP A 129 3.58 -13.16 -2.37
N ILE A 130 3.72 -14.02 -1.36
CA ILE A 130 4.05 -15.45 -1.54
C ILE A 130 2.91 -16.18 -2.25
N ILE A 131 1.68 -16.11 -1.72
CA ILE A 131 0.55 -16.82 -2.33
C ILE A 131 0.24 -16.29 -3.73
N ARG A 132 0.45 -15.01 -3.97
CA ARG A 132 0.32 -14.40 -5.29
C ARG A 132 1.35 -14.95 -6.28
N ARG A 133 2.58 -15.20 -5.85
CA ARG A 133 3.64 -15.80 -6.67
C ARG A 133 3.45 -17.31 -6.88
N GLU A 134 2.95 -18.00 -5.88
CA GLU A 134 2.62 -19.44 -5.91
C GLU A 134 1.21 -19.70 -6.43
N GLY A 135 0.65 -18.80 -7.23
CA GLY A 135 -0.75 -18.68 -7.65
C GLY A 135 -1.50 -19.98 -7.92
N ASP A 136 -0.87 -20.96 -8.58
CA ASP A 136 -1.49 -22.23 -8.90
C ASP A 136 -1.85 -23.10 -7.67
N LYS A 137 -1.32 -22.78 -6.49
CA LYS A 137 -1.58 -23.49 -5.24
C LYS A 137 -2.71 -22.86 -4.43
N TYR A 138 -3.19 -21.69 -4.81
CA TYR A 138 -4.14 -20.88 -4.04
C TYR A 138 -5.30 -20.43 -4.91
N THR A 139 -6.46 -20.32 -4.29
CA THR A 139 -7.67 -19.82 -4.92
C THR A 139 -7.75 -18.29 -4.86
N HIS A 140 -8.61 -17.69 -5.66
CA HIS A 140 -8.91 -16.26 -5.54
C HIS A 140 -9.50 -15.92 -4.16
N ALA A 141 -10.26 -16.84 -3.54
CA ALA A 141 -10.77 -16.66 -2.18
C ALA A 141 -9.66 -16.58 -1.13
N ASP A 142 -8.54 -17.30 -1.31
CA ASP A 142 -7.37 -17.17 -0.44
C ASP A 142 -6.74 -15.78 -0.57
N TRP A 143 -6.64 -15.26 -1.82
CA TRP A 143 -6.14 -13.92 -2.08
C TRP A 143 -7.03 -12.83 -1.45
N GLU A 144 -8.35 -12.95 -1.63
CA GLU A 144 -9.34 -12.06 -1.01
C GLU A 144 -9.23 -12.08 0.51
N GLY A 145 -9.10 -13.27 1.09
CA GLY A 145 -8.99 -13.47 2.54
C GLY A 145 -7.79 -12.76 3.16
N ILE A 146 -6.61 -12.76 2.51
CA ILE A 146 -5.43 -12.05 3.02
C ILE A 146 -5.60 -10.54 2.90
N LEU A 147 -6.03 -10.03 1.75
CA LEU A 147 -6.27 -8.59 1.57
C LEU A 147 -7.29 -8.04 2.57
N ALA A 148 -8.33 -8.82 2.89
CA ALA A 148 -9.31 -8.44 3.90
C ALA A 148 -8.71 -8.44 5.32
N ARG A 149 -7.82 -9.39 5.66
CA ARG A 149 -7.12 -9.42 6.96
C ARG A 149 -6.17 -8.26 7.17
N GLU A 150 -5.51 -7.76 6.13
CA GLU A 150 -4.69 -6.56 6.22
C GLU A 150 -5.52 -5.35 6.70
N GLY A 151 -6.73 -5.19 6.15
CA GLY A 151 -7.68 -4.17 6.60
C GLY A 151 -8.08 -4.37 8.06
N GLU A 152 -8.37 -5.60 8.47
CA GLU A 152 -8.69 -5.93 9.87
C GLU A 152 -7.55 -5.56 10.83
N ILE A 153 -6.32 -5.94 10.50
CA ILE A 153 -5.15 -5.67 11.35
C ILE A 153 -4.90 -4.17 11.48
N MET A 154 -5.00 -3.43 10.39
CA MET A 154 -4.69 -2.00 10.37
C MET A 154 -5.78 -1.15 11.05
N TYR A 155 -7.05 -1.53 10.92
CA TYR A 155 -8.17 -0.69 11.36
C TYR A 155 -9.00 -1.29 12.50
N SER A 156 -8.69 -2.51 12.95
CA SER A 156 -9.43 -3.24 14.00
C SER A 156 -10.92 -3.38 13.67
N ILE A 157 -11.24 -3.60 12.41
CA ILE A 157 -12.58 -3.86 11.89
C ILE A 157 -12.60 -5.27 11.32
N PRO A 158 -13.62 -6.12 11.61
CA PRO A 158 -13.66 -7.51 11.15
C PRO A 158 -13.43 -7.64 9.64
N LYS A 159 -12.59 -8.60 9.22
CA LYS A 159 -12.18 -8.83 7.82
C LYS A 159 -13.36 -9.00 6.87
N GLU A 160 -14.48 -9.55 7.35
CA GLU A 160 -15.70 -9.75 6.56
C GLU A 160 -16.23 -8.44 5.96
N LYS A 161 -15.95 -7.30 6.59
CA LYS A 161 -16.32 -5.97 6.09
C LYS A 161 -15.46 -5.51 4.91
N PHE A 162 -14.25 -6.05 4.78
CA PHE A 162 -13.32 -5.72 3.71
C PHE A 162 -13.43 -6.66 2.49
N MET A 163 -14.30 -7.68 2.53
CA MET A 163 -14.37 -8.67 1.45
C MET A 163 -14.75 -8.08 0.09
N ASP A 164 -15.63 -7.07 0.06
CA ASP A 164 -16.02 -6.42 -1.21
C ASP A 164 -14.87 -5.61 -1.82
N TYR A 165 -14.06 -4.97 -0.98
CA TYR A 165 -12.78 -4.37 -1.42
C TYR A 165 -11.84 -5.42 -1.99
N ALA A 166 -11.64 -6.51 -1.25
CA ALA A 166 -10.71 -7.56 -1.64
C ALA A 166 -11.11 -8.21 -2.98
N ARG A 167 -12.41 -8.48 -3.20
CA ARG A 167 -12.92 -9.02 -4.47
C ARG A 167 -12.62 -8.13 -5.67
N ASP A 168 -12.92 -6.83 -5.57
CA ASP A 168 -12.67 -5.91 -6.68
C ASP A 168 -11.17 -5.80 -6.98
N ARG A 169 -10.33 -5.81 -5.93
CA ARG A 169 -8.89 -5.75 -6.10
C ARG A 169 -8.33 -7.02 -6.72
N VAL A 170 -8.81 -8.19 -6.31
CA VAL A 170 -8.46 -9.48 -6.93
C VAL A 170 -8.96 -9.54 -8.38
N ALA A 171 -10.17 -9.06 -8.66
CA ALA A 171 -10.69 -9.00 -10.03
C ALA A 171 -9.79 -8.15 -10.95
N ALA A 172 -9.28 -7.02 -10.46
CA ALA A 172 -8.32 -6.20 -11.20
C ALA A 172 -7.01 -6.96 -11.49
N MET A 173 -6.50 -7.72 -10.52
CA MET A 173 -5.31 -8.55 -10.68
C MET A 173 -5.51 -9.67 -11.68
N VAL A 174 -6.63 -10.37 -11.61
CA VAL A 174 -6.99 -11.44 -12.54
C VAL A 174 -7.09 -10.91 -13.96
N LEU A 175 -7.75 -9.77 -14.15
CA LEU A 175 -7.82 -9.10 -15.46
C LEU A 175 -6.42 -8.80 -16.01
N ARG A 176 -5.54 -8.23 -15.18
CA ARG A 176 -4.13 -7.95 -15.55
C ARG A 176 -3.39 -9.22 -15.98
N ASP A 177 -3.54 -10.31 -15.23
CA ASP A 177 -2.83 -11.56 -15.51
C ASP A 177 -3.34 -12.26 -16.77
N GLN A 178 -4.66 -12.28 -16.97
CA GLN A 178 -5.27 -12.83 -18.19
C GLN A 178 -4.78 -12.11 -19.46
N LYS A 179 -4.57 -10.80 -19.38
CA LYS A 179 -4.10 -10.01 -20.52
C LYS A 179 -2.59 -10.15 -20.76
N GLY A 180 -1.81 -10.36 -19.72
CA GLY A 180 -0.36 -10.59 -19.82
C GLY A 180 0.34 -9.52 -20.66
N GLN A 181 1.02 -9.94 -21.72
CA GLN A 181 1.73 -9.05 -22.65
C GLN A 181 0.80 -8.34 -23.65
N SER A 182 -0.43 -8.83 -23.86
CA SER A 182 -1.40 -8.27 -24.79
C SER A 182 -2.30 -7.18 -24.16
N ILE A 183 -1.97 -6.71 -22.96
CA ILE A 183 -2.73 -5.69 -22.25
C ILE A 183 -2.78 -4.38 -23.04
N THR A 184 -3.98 -3.81 -23.19
CA THR A 184 -4.24 -2.57 -23.92
C THR A 184 -4.51 -1.39 -22.96
N GLU A 185 -4.56 -0.15 -23.49
CA GLU A 185 -4.97 1.02 -22.71
C GLU A 185 -6.39 0.85 -22.15
N LYS A 186 -7.31 0.28 -22.91
CA LYS A 186 -8.68 -0.02 -22.45
C LYS A 186 -8.70 -1.00 -21.28
N ASP A 187 -7.81 -2.00 -21.28
CA ASP A 187 -7.66 -2.92 -20.15
C ASP A 187 -7.12 -2.19 -18.92
N TRP A 188 -6.14 -1.28 -19.08
CA TRP A 188 -5.63 -0.44 -17.99
C TRP A 188 -6.68 0.52 -17.43
N GLU A 189 -7.57 1.06 -18.28
CA GLU A 189 -8.72 1.84 -17.81
C GLU A 189 -9.67 1.00 -16.96
N ALA A 190 -10.00 -0.22 -17.41
CA ALA A 190 -10.84 -1.15 -16.65
C ALA A 190 -10.21 -1.54 -15.29
N ILE A 191 -8.90 -1.84 -15.27
CA ILE A 191 -8.14 -2.12 -14.04
C ILE A 191 -8.20 -0.91 -13.10
N THR A 192 -8.01 0.29 -13.65
CA THR A 192 -8.07 1.54 -12.88
C THR A 192 -9.45 1.73 -12.23
N GLN A 193 -10.52 1.46 -12.96
CA GLN A 193 -11.88 1.54 -12.41
C GLN A 193 -12.12 0.52 -11.29
N LEU A 194 -11.65 -0.72 -11.44
CA LEU A 194 -11.73 -1.74 -10.40
C LEU A 194 -10.93 -1.33 -9.14
N CYS A 195 -9.74 -0.77 -9.31
CA CYS A 195 -8.96 -0.25 -8.18
C CYS A 195 -9.68 0.92 -7.48
N ILE A 196 -10.29 1.85 -8.22
CA ILE A 196 -11.07 2.95 -7.65
C ILE A 196 -12.27 2.41 -6.87
N GLN A 197 -13.01 1.44 -7.42
CA GLN A 197 -14.14 0.80 -6.75
C GLN A 197 -13.69 0.09 -5.47
N ALA A 198 -12.61 -0.68 -5.54
CA ALA A 198 -12.03 -1.36 -4.38
C ALA A 198 -11.72 -0.36 -3.25
N TRP A 199 -10.94 0.68 -3.54
CA TRP A 199 -10.56 1.67 -2.54
C TRP A 199 -11.75 2.50 -2.03
N THR A 200 -12.78 2.72 -2.84
CA THR A 200 -14.03 3.37 -2.41
C THR A 200 -14.78 2.49 -1.40
N LYS A 201 -14.89 1.18 -1.66
CA LYS A 201 -15.49 0.21 -0.72
C LYS A 201 -14.66 0.13 0.58
N PHE A 202 -13.33 0.04 0.46
CA PHE A 202 -12.43 0.06 1.62
C PHE A 202 -12.66 1.29 2.48
N HIS A 203 -12.66 2.47 1.86
CA HIS A 203 -12.84 3.74 2.56
C HIS A 203 -14.20 3.82 3.26
N SER A 204 -15.27 3.33 2.65
CA SER A 204 -16.60 3.29 3.27
C SER A 204 -16.66 2.45 4.55
N VAL A 205 -15.85 1.37 4.61
CA VAL A 205 -15.77 0.50 5.79
C VAL A 205 -15.09 1.18 6.97
N ILE A 206 -14.05 1.96 6.72
CA ILE A 206 -13.23 2.58 7.76
C ILE A 206 -13.77 3.92 8.27
N GLN A 207 -14.77 4.51 7.59
CA GLN A 207 -15.40 5.74 8.07
C GLN A 207 -16.19 5.47 9.36
N PRO A 208 -16.16 6.41 10.33
CA PRO A 208 -17.05 6.33 11.48
C PRO A 208 -18.50 6.26 10.98
N ARG A 209 -19.27 5.30 11.49
CA ARG A 209 -20.71 5.31 11.24
C ARG A 209 -21.25 6.64 11.79
N THR A 210 -21.79 7.48 10.93
CA THR A 210 -22.67 8.55 11.37
C THR A 210 -23.83 7.87 12.07
N SER A 211 -23.83 7.92 13.41
CA SER A 211 -25.02 7.56 14.16
C SER A 211 -26.11 8.52 13.69
N SER A 212 -27.01 8.01 12.87
CA SER A 212 -28.31 8.62 12.71
C SER A 212 -28.95 8.54 14.09
N VAL A 213 -28.84 9.63 14.84
CA VAL A 213 -29.66 9.84 16.05
C VAL A 213 -31.09 9.87 15.55
N PRO A 214 -32.00 9.03 16.09
CA PRO A 214 -33.42 9.06 15.74
C PRO A 214 -34.06 10.36 16.19
#